data_766aa04454d569e9e80e47e062031120
#
_entry.id   766aa04454d569e9e80e47e062031120
#
_cell.length_a   1.000
_cell.length_b   1.000
_cell.length_c   1.000
_cell.angle_alpha   90.00
_cell.angle_beta   90.00
_cell.angle_gamma   90.00
#
_symmetry.space_group_name_H-M   'P 1'
#
loop_
_entity.id
_entity.type
_entity.pdbx_description
1 polymer ?
#
loop_
_entity_poly.entity_id
_entity_poly.type
_entity_poly.pdbx_seq_one_letter_code
_entity_poly.pdbx_strand_id
1 'polypeptide(L)'
;MKILLITWGCDRDDVSEPQIAYRWVREIAKRHEVVVFSVSLPERFGCVKEQFPDLEVIEWRDIRVPPLLKRFRSLAKPLYFAYFRKARGFLRELVKQHRFDIIHHLNPFAWRYPSPAYGLGVPLVRGPVAGGLLTPVAMRSEIRDVFHPYKFLRLTDSWRKKLDLILRTSYQHTDCVLAAAPYVVDLLTPLPIRRVEIEIEHGLETLSKCQHQPQLHVNHEKIRLLFVGRIIRTKGVRDAIRALTFMKTREKVALTIIGDGEDMPACRQLVHDLHLEKIVQFRGWCAREDVENAYFNTDIFLFPSFREPTGGVILEAMTHGLPCVVCDYGGPSYMVTNKCGVLISPDAPEKYAKKIAVRLDELVCNKQLRINLGKNALIQAYSNFSWNEKMNRVDNYYRSLIK
;
A
#
# COMPACT_ATOMS: atom_id res chain seq x y z
N MET A 1 15.15 -23.50 2.42
CA MET A 1 14.94 -23.48 0.95
C MET A 1 15.91 -22.48 0.35
N LYS A 2 16.35 -22.72 -0.89
CA LYS A 2 17.13 -21.75 -1.66
C LYS A 2 16.22 -20.98 -2.60
N ILE A 3 16.10 -19.66 -2.41
CA ILE A 3 15.13 -18.82 -3.07
C ILE A 3 15.81 -17.74 -3.91
N LEU A 4 15.41 -17.63 -5.18
CA LEU A 4 15.79 -16.51 -6.03
C LEU A 4 14.74 -15.40 -5.92
N LEU A 5 15.12 -14.25 -5.34
CA LEU A 5 14.29 -13.05 -5.28
C LEU A 5 14.60 -12.12 -6.45
N ILE A 6 13.57 -11.70 -7.17
CA ILE A 6 13.71 -10.78 -8.30
C ILE A 6 13.07 -9.46 -7.94
N THR A 7 13.84 -8.36 -8.02
CA THR A 7 13.38 -7.01 -7.70
C THR A 7 13.69 -6.01 -8.81
N TRP A 8 12.81 -5.04 -9.01
CA TRP A 8 13.04 -3.84 -9.79
C TRP A 8 13.19 -2.64 -8.85
N GLY A 9 14.37 -2.49 -8.28
CA GLY A 9 14.64 -1.53 -7.22
C GLY A 9 14.32 -2.12 -5.84
N CYS A 10 15.35 -2.12 -5.02
CA CYS A 10 15.32 -2.58 -3.65
C CYS A 10 16.23 -1.62 -2.87
N ASP A 11 15.66 -0.81 -1.98
CA ASP A 11 16.40 0.26 -1.31
C ASP A 11 15.76 0.58 0.05
N ARG A 12 16.58 0.51 1.10
CA ARG A 12 16.19 0.79 2.48
C ARG A 12 15.72 2.22 2.69
N ASP A 13 16.40 3.15 2.05
CA ASP A 13 16.28 4.59 2.30
C ASP A 13 15.33 5.28 1.30
N ASP A 14 14.75 4.50 0.37
CA ASP A 14 13.71 4.98 -0.54
C ASP A 14 12.32 4.99 0.12
N VAL A 15 11.37 5.49 -0.63
CA VAL A 15 9.95 5.43 -0.30
C VAL A 15 9.19 4.56 -1.30
N SER A 16 8.02 4.01 -0.91
CA SER A 16 7.17 3.23 -1.83
C SER A 16 7.75 1.84 -2.20
N GLU A 17 7.64 1.42 -3.47
CA GLU A 17 7.95 0.06 -3.93
C GLU A 17 9.35 -0.45 -3.54
N PRO A 18 10.45 0.31 -3.70
CA PRO A 18 11.79 -0.21 -3.37
C PRO A 18 12.01 -0.46 -1.89
N GLN A 19 11.47 0.39 -1.01
CA GLN A 19 11.56 0.17 0.43
C GLN A 19 10.77 -1.06 0.86
N ILE A 20 9.60 -1.25 0.26
CA ILE A 20 8.77 -2.44 0.52
C ILE A 20 9.53 -3.69 0.06
N ALA A 21 10.13 -3.67 -1.14
CA ALA A 21 10.94 -4.78 -1.64
C ALA A 21 12.13 -5.08 -0.70
N TYR A 22 12.82 -4.05 -0.20
CA TYR A 22 13.88 -4.21 0.79
C TYR A 22 13.40 -4.97 2.04
N ARG A 23 12.24 -4.59 2.59
CA ARG A 23 11.66 -5.26 3.76
C ARG A 23 11.31 -6.71 3.47
N TRP A 24 10.73 -7.01 2.32
CA TRP A 24 10.44 -8.38 1.89
C TRP A 24 11.71 -9.22 1.76
N VAL A 25 12.76 -8.71 1.10
CA VAL A 25 14.06 -9.40 0.97
C VAL A 25 14.62 -9.70 2.36
N ARG A 26 14.66 -8.70 3.25
CA ARG A 26 15.15 -8.85 4.62
C ARG A 26 14.41 -9.94 5.39
N GLU A 27 13.09 -9.97 5.32
CA GLU A 27 12.29 -10.92 6.11
C GLU A 27 12.36 -12.34 5.54
N ILE A 28 12.43 -12.50 4.22
CA ILE A 28 12.62 -13.83 3.61
C ILE A 28 14.04 -14.36 3.92
N ALA A 29 15.05 -13.51 3.87
CA ALA A 29 16.43 -13.88 4.15
C ALA A 29 16.69 -14.34 5.61
N LYS A 30 15.85 -13.90 6.56
CA LYS A 30 15.93 -14.42 7.95
C LYS A 30 15.58 -15.91 8.08
N ARG A 31 14.93 -16.50 7.07
CA ARG A 31 14.36 -17.85 7.12
C ARG A 31 14.91 -18.80 6.05
N HIS A 32 15.47 -18.25 5.00
CA HIS A 32 15.87 -19.01 3.81
C HIS A 32 17.22 -18.55 3.28
N GLU A 33 17.89 -19.42 2.54
CA GLU A 33 19.03 -19.07 1.71
C GLU A 33 18.54 -18.27 0.50
N VAL A 34 19.02 -17.05 0.32
CA VAL A 34 18.47 -16.10 -0.67
C VAL A 34 19.56 -15.62 -1.62
N VAL A 35 19.26 -15.67 -2.90
CA VAL A 35 19.98 -14.96 -3.95
C VAL A 35 19.09 -13.83 -4.46
N VAL A 36 19.59 -12.60 -4.48
CA VAL A 36 18.82 -11.43 -4.92
C VAL A 36 19.28 -11.00 -6.30
N PHE A 37 18.36 -11.01 -7.27
CA PHE A 37 18.56 -10.37 -8.56
C PHE A 37 17.82 -9.04 -8.59
N SER A 38 18.56 -7.93 -8.64
CA SER A 38 18.00 -6.59 -8.53
C SER A 38 18.45 -5.68 -9.67
N VAL A 39 17.61 -4.67 -9.96
CA VAL A 39 17.98 -3.53 -10.79
C VAL A 39 18.19 -2.32 -9.91
N SER A 40 19.42 -1.80 -9.88
CA SER A 40 19.71 -0.55 -9.21
C SER A 40 19.37 0.64 -10.08
N LEU A 41 18.82 1.66 -9.46
CA LEU A 41 18.47 2.91 -10.11
C LEU A 41 19.61 3.91 -9.89
N PRO A 42 20.28 4.44 -10.95
CA PRO A 42 21.49 5.26 -10.81
C PRO A 42 21.33 6.56 -10.01
N GLU A 43 20.10 6.89 -9.67
CA GLU A 43 19.72 8.15 -9.01
C GLU A 43 19.39 7.94 -7.54
N ARG A 44 19.50 6.71 -7.03
CA ARG A 44 19.14 6.33 -5.65
C ARG A 44 20.38 5.98 -4.84
N PHE A 45 20.26 6.13 -3.54
CA PHE A 45 21.36 5.97 -2.59
C PHE A 45 21.67 4.49 -2.38
N GLY A 46 22.98 4.16 -2.47
CA GLY A 46 23.51 2.84 -2.17
C GLY A 46 23.22 1.76 -3.22
N CYS A 47 24.11 0.81 -3.35
CA CYS A 47 23.82 -0.40 -4.12
C CYS A 47 23.14 -1.44 -3.22
N VAL A 48 22.35 -2.32 -3.82
CA VAL A 48 21.64 -3.37 -3.07
C VAL A 48 22.63 -4.30 -2.36
N LYS A 49 23.79 -4.55 -2.96
CA LYS A 49 24.86 -5.36 -2.37
C LYS A 49 25.42 -4.77 -1.07
N GLU A 50 25.52 -3.45 -0.98
CA GLU A 50 25.98 -2.78 0.26
C GLU A 50 24.92 -2.86 1.37
N GLN A 51 23.64 -2.89 1.00
CA GLN A 51 22.54 -3.00 1.96
C GLN A 51 22.33 -4.42 2.48
N PHE A 52 22.82 -5.43 1.75
CA PHE A 52 22.76 -6.86 2.10
C PHE A 52 24.14 -7.51 1.94
N PRO A 53 25.12 -7.19 2.78
CA PRO A 53 26.50 -7.68 2.65
C PRO A 53 26.59 -9.21 2.77
N ASP A 54 25.68 -9.82 3.53
CA ASP A 54 25.66 -11.26 3.81
C ASP A 54 24.89 -12.09 2.76
N LEU A 55 24.28 -11.44 1.76
CA LEU A 55 23.53 -12.12 0.72
C LEU A 55 24.29 -12.13 -0.61
N GLU A 56 24.05 -13.17 -1.40
CA GLU A 56 24.45 -13.17 -2.80
C GLU A 56 23.55 -12.21 -3.59
N VAL A 57 24.11 -11.09 -4.06
CA VAL A 57 23.39 -10.06 -4.79
C VAL A 57 23.96 -9.90 -6.18
N ILE A 58 23.10 -10.11 -7.19
CA ILE A 58 23.37 -9.85 -8.60
C ILE A 58 22.65 -8.58 -8.98
N GLU A 59 23.41 -7.52 -9.24
CA GLU A 59 22.85 -6.19 -9.45
C GLU A 59 23.14 -5.67 -10.86
N TRP A 60 22.09 -5.27 -11.57
CA TRP A 60 22.19 -4.58 -12.84
C TRP A 60 21.88 -3.11 -12.70
N ARG A 61 22.70 -2.26 -13.30
CA ARG A 61 22.43 -0.82 -13.34
C ARG A 61 21.44 -0.52 -14.45
N ASP A 62 20.40 0.23 -14.12
CA ASP A 62 19.45 0.77 -15.08
C ASP A 62 20.03 2.01 -15.79
N ILE A 63 19.48 2.36 -16.92
CA ILE A 63 19.93 3.50 -17.74
C ILE A 63 19.56 4.82 -17.02
N ARG A 64 20.48 5.76 -16.99
CA ARG A 64 20.20 7.12 -16.53
C ARG A 64 19.20 7.79 -17.46
N VAL A 65 18.15 8.37 -16.89
CA VAL A 65 17.09 9.08 -17.63
C VAL A 65 17.11 10.54 -17.23
N PRO A 66 16.99 11.48 -18.20
CA PRO A 66 16.94 12.91 -17.90
C PRO A 66 15.87 13.24 -16.84
N PRO A 67 16.09 14.27 -16.01
CA PRO A 67 15.18 14.62 -14.90
C PRO A 67 13.71 14.82 -15.31
N LEU A 68 13.47 15.41 -16.49
CA LEU A 68 12.13 15.60 -17.06
C LEU A 68 11.38 14.29 -17.31
N LEU A 69 12.08 13.18 -17.59
CA LEU A 69 11.49 11.88 -17.88
C LEU A 69 11.42 10.95 -16.65
N LYS A 70 11.94 11.38 -15.49
CA LYS A 70 11.91 10.57 -14.25
C LYS A 70 10.51 10.12 -13.87
N ARG A 71 9.54 11.04 -13.92
CA ARG A 71 8.13 10.75 -13.61
C ARG A 71 7.51 9.78 -14.61
N PHE A 72 7.82 9.94 -15.90
CA PHE A 72 7.38 9.02 -16.96
C PHE A 72 8.00 7.63 -16.77
N ARG A 73 9.30 7.56 -16.48
CA ARG A 73 9.99 6.30 -16.17
C ARG A 73 9.36 5.56 -14.99
N SER A 74 9.07 6.27 -13.91
CA SER A 74 8.45 5.70 -12.70
C SER A 74 7.07 5.08 -12.99
N LEU A 75 6.27 5.73 -13.85
CA LEU A 75 4.89 5.34 -14.13
C LEU A 75 4.76 4.30 -15.24
N ALA A 76 5.50 4.48 -16.33
CA ALA A 76 5.35 3.67 -17.54
C ALA A 76 6.42 2.60 -17.70
N LYS A 77 7.56 2.73 -16.98
CA LYS A 77 8.74 1.84 -17.07
C LYS A 77 9.03 1.43 -18.55
N PRO A 78 9.24 2.39 -19.47
CA PRO A 78 9.31 2.13 -20.91
C PRO A 78 10.42 1.15 -21.30
N LEU A 79 11.48 1.07 -20.48
CA LEU A 79 12.61 0.17 -20.68
C LEU A 79 12.37 -1.24 -20.12
N TYR A 80 11.19 -1.50 -19.53
CA TYR A 80 10.90 -2.80 -18.94
C TYR A 80 11.00 -3.94 -19.95
N PHE A 81 10.56 -3.77 -21.18
CA PHE A 81 10.63 -4.84 -22.18
C PHE A 81 12.08 -5.17 -22.61
N ALA A 82 12.94 -4.17 -22.70
CA ALA A 82 14.37 -4.39 -22.96
C ALA A 82 15.02 -5.15 -21.79
N TYR A 83 14.75 -4.69 -20.57
CA TYR A 83 15.15 -5.39 -19.35
C TYR A 83 14.61 -6.82 -19.33
N PHE A 84 13.32 -7.01 -19.57
CA PHE A 84 12.66 -8.31 -19.56
C PHE A 84 13.37 -9.33 -20.46
N ARG A 85 13.68 -8.94 -21.71
CA ARG A 85 14.38 -9.82 -22.65
C ARG A 85 15.78 -10.21 -22.15
N LYS A 86 16.54 -9.22 -21.70
CA LYS A 86 17.90 -9.42 -21.18
C LYS A 86 17.89 -10.23 -19.89
N ALA A 87 17.02 -9.88 -18.94
CA ALA A 87 16.87 -10.60 -17.69
C ALA A 87 16.45 -12.05 -17.88
N ARG A 88 15.53 -12.32 -18.82
CA ARG A 88 15.10 -13.69 -19.11
C ARG A 88 16.22 -14.58 -19.60
N GLY A 89 17.10 -14.08 -20.48
CA GLY A 89 18.29 -14.83 -20.92
C GLY A 89 19.23 -15.13 -19.76
N PHE A 90 19.53 -14.12 -18.97
CA PHE A 90 20.42 -14.27 -17.80
C PHE A 90 19.85 -15.22 -16.74
N LEU A 91 18.57 -15.06 -16.37
CA LEU A 91 17.91 -15.91 -15.37
C LEU A 91 17.85 -17.39 -15.81
N ARG A 92 17.71 -17.64 -17.10
CA ARG A 92 17.75 -19.01 -17.65
C ARG A 92 19.10 -19.70 -17.40
N GLU A 93 20.20 -18.98 -17.56
CA GLU A 93 21.54 -19.52 -17.27
C GLU A 93 21.79 -19.63 -15.76
N LEU A 94 21.35 -18.63 -14.99
CA LEU A 94 21.46 -18.64 -13.52
C LEU A 94 20.74 -19.85 -12.89
N VAL A 95 19.53 -20.17 -13.36
CA VAL A 95 18.76 -21.33 -12.86
C VAL A 95 19.41 -22.66 -13.23
N LYS A 96 20.19 -22.75 -14.32
CA LYS A 96 20.94 -23.93 -14.66
C LYS A 96 22.18 -24.13 -13.76
N GLN A 97 22.79 -23.03 -13.35
CA GLN A 97 24.01 -23.05 -12.51
C GLN A 97 23.67 -23.28 -11.03
N HIS A 98 22.51 -22.81 -10.57
CA HIS A 98 22.07 -22.93 -9.20
C HIS A 98 20.75 -23.70 -9.13
N ARG A 99 20.64 -24.61 -8.16
CA ARG A 99 19.37 -25.28 -7.85
C ARG A 99 18.56 -24.38 -6.91
N PHE A 100 17.53 -23.73 -7.43
CA PHE A 100 16.56 -22.99 -6.62
C PHE A 100 15.31 -23.83 -6.37
N ASP A 101 14.80 -23.76 -5.15
CA ASP A 101 13.51 -24.36 -4.78
C ASP A 101 12.34 -23.51 -5.25
N ILE A 102 12.48 -22.19 -5.15
CA ILE A 102 11.46 -21.18 -5.49
C ILE A 102 12.11 -19.98 -6.19
N ILE A 103 11.39 -19.40 -7.13
CA ILE A 103 11.65 -18.06 -7.63
C ILE A 103 10.51 -17.16 -7.14
N HIS A 104 10.83 -16.04 -6.48
CA HIS A 104 9.83 -15.05 -6.08
C HIS A 104 10.10 -13.70 -6.74
N HIS A 105 9.26 -13.31 -7.68
CA HIS A 105 9.31 -12.01 -8.33
C HIS A 105 8.51 -10.99 -7.52
N LEU A 106 9.21 -10.21 -6.68
CA LEU A 106 8.62 -9.26 -5.75
C LEU A 106 8.02 -8.04 -6.46
N ASN A 107 8.83 -7.28 -7.17
CA ASN A 107 8.37 -6.05 -7.84
C ASN A 107 8.95 -5.91 -9.25
N PRO A 108 8.29 -5.18 -10.17
CA PRO A 108 7.27 -4.15 -9.95
C PRO A 108 5.93 -4.73 -9.48
N PHE A 109 5.29 -4.09 -8.49
CA PHE A 109 4.01 -4.56 -7.96
C PHE A 109 2.86 -4.44 -8.96
N ALA A 110 2.97 -3.57 -9.94
CA ALA A 110 1.92 -3.41 -10.93
C ALA A 110 1.71 -4.66 -11.78
N TRP A 111 0.48 -5.13 -11.87
CA TRP A 111 0.09 -6.34 -12.59
C TRP A 111 0.48 -6.36 -14.08
N ARG A 112 0.72 -5.18 -14.68
CA ARG A 112 0.98 -4.97 -16.12
C ARG A 112 2.33 -5.48 -16.61
N TYR A 113 3.23 -5.84 -15.72
CA TYR A 113 4.60 -6.24 -16.06
C TYR A 113 4.74 -7.76 -16.02
N PRO A 114 5.05 -8.45 -17.15
CA PRO A 114 5.29 -9.89 -17.12
C PRO A 114 6.54 -10.23 -16.31
N SER A 115 6.57 -11.38 -15.64
CA SER A 115 7.78 -11.84 -14.95
C SER A 115 8.81 -12.36 -15.96
N PRO A 116 10.07 -11.98 -15.91
CA PRO A 116 11.10 -12.54 -16.77
C PRO A 116 11.42 -14.01 -16.42
N ALA A 117 11.00 -14.49 -15.26
CA ALA A 117 11.31 -15.84 -14.76
C ALA A 117 10.24 -16.90 -15.10
N TYR A 118 9.18 -16.56 -15.85
CA TYR A 118 8.16 -17.55 -16.16
C TYR A 118 8.70 -18.72 -17.00
N GLY A 119 8.26 -19.94 -16.68
CA GLY A 119 8.59 -21.14 -17.44
C GLY A 119 10.07 -21.55 -17.41
N LEU A 120 10.80 -21.27 -16.32
CA LEU A 120 12.19 -21.69 -16.12
C LEU A 120 12.34 -23.06 -15.45
N GLY A 121 11.24 -23.77 -15.19
CA GLY A 121 11.27 -25.09 -14.56
C GLY A 121 11.39 -25.08 -13.04
N VAL A 122 11.37 -23.91 -12.43
CA VAL A 122 11.32 -23.70 -10.98
C VAL A 122 9.98 -23.04 -10.63
N PRO A 123 9.30 -23.45 -9.54
CA PRO A 123 8.06 -22.84 -9.11
C PRO A 123 8.19 -21.33 -8.95
N LEU A 124 7.26 -20.57 -9.55
CA LEU A 124 7.27 -19.11 -9.59
C LEU A 124 6.17 -18.52 -8.73
N VAL A 125 6.55 -17.77 -7.72
CA VAL A 125 5.66 -16.89 -6.96
C VAL A 125 5.81 -15.45 -7.46
N ARG A 126 4.72 -14.73 -7.59
CA ARG A 126 4.71 -13.35 -8.03
C ARG A 126 3.92 -12.46 -7.09
N GLY A 127 4.52 -11.41 -6.61
CA GLY A 127 3.84 -10.41 -5.79
C GLY A 127 4.64 -9.92 -4.59
N PRO A 128 4.01 -9.08 -3.79
CA PRO A 128 2.60 -8.69 -3.84
C PRO A 128 2.25 -7.89 -5.12
N VAL A 129 1.20 -8.33 -5.82
CA VAL A 129 0.69 -7.64 -7.02
C VAL A 129 -0.36 -6.62 -6.61
N ALA A 130 -0.19 -5.39 -7.07
CA ALA A 130 -1.04 -4.25 -6.73
C ALA A 130 -1.42 -3.40 -7.97
N GLY A 131 -2.04 -2.28 -7.71
CA GLY A 131 -2.41 -1.29 -8.73
C GLY A 131 -3.74 -1.61 -9.42
N GLY A 132 -4.11 -0.77 -10.37
CA GLY A 132 -5.33 -0.96 -11.17
C GLY A 132 -6.64 -0.59 -10.47
N LEU A 133 -6.63 -0.18 -9.20
CA LEU A 133 -7.83 0.25 -8.50
C LEU A 133 -8.50 1.42 -9.23
N LEU A 134 -9.74 1.23 -9.62
CA LEU A 134 -10.54 2.26 -10.28
C LEU A 134 -11.10 3.22 -9.22
N THR A 135 -11.50 4.41 -9.65
CA THR A 135 -12.27 5.31 -8.79
C THR A 135 -13.71 4.85 -8.75
N PRO A 136 -14.35 4.77 -7.58
CA PRO A 136 -15.76 4.46 -7.46
C PRO A 136 -16.61 5.34 -8.38
N VAL A 137 -17.64 4.77 -8.99
CA VAL A 137 -18.48 5.47 -10.00
C VAL A 137 -19.03 6.79 -9.42
N ALA A 138 -19.50 6.77 -8.19
CA ALA A 138 -20.08 7.92 -7.50
C ALA A 138 -19.08 9.07 -7.27
N MET A 139 -17.75 8.77 -7.28
CA MET A 139 -16.68 9.75 -7.04
C MET A 139 -15.96 10.18 -8.33
N ARG A 140 -16.37 9.71 -9.50
CA ARG A 140 -15.67 10.01 -10.76
C ARG A 140 -15.70 11.48 -11.14
N SER A 141 -16.77 12.22 -10.80
CA SER A 141 -16.88 13.66 -11.01
C SER A 141 -15.75 14.45 -10.33
N GLU A 142 -15.31 13.97 -9.16
CA GLU A 142 -14.29 14.64 -8.35
C GLU A 142 -12.87 14.58 -8.92
N ILE A 143 -12.64 13.77 -9.97
CA ILE A 143 -11.32 13.58 -10.59
C ILE A 143 -11.30 13.93 -12.08
N ARG A 144 -12.37 14.54 -12.62
CA ARG A 144 -12.49 14.86 -14.05
C ARG A 144 -11.46 15.90 -14.52
N ASP A 145 -11.12 16.85 -13.66
CA ASP A 145 -10.30 18.01 -14.02
C ASP A 145 -8.79 17.73 -14.05
N VAL A 146 -8.36 16.53 -13.66
CA VAL A 146 -6.95 16.18 -13.68
C VAL A 146 -6.62 15.39 -14.96
N PHE A 147 -6.20 16.09 -16.00
CA PHE A 147 -5.68 15.47 -17.22
C PHE A 147 -4.27 14.91 -16.97
N HIS A 148 -4.16 13.60 -16.91
CA HIS A 148 -2.86 12.93 -16.87
C HIS A 148 -2.71 12.01 -18.07
N PRO A 149 -1.66 12.21 -18.91
CA PRO A 149 -1.43 11.41 -20.12
C PRO A 149 -1.44 9.90 -19.89
N TYR A 150 -0.98 9.45 -18.72
CA TYR A 150 -0.96 8.03 -18.36
C TYR A 150 -2.35 7.40 -18.12
N LYS A 151 -3.44 8.21 -18.07
CA LYS A 151 -4.81 7.66 -18.08
C LYS A 151 -5.10 6.89 -19.36
N PHE A 152 -4.47 7.27 -20.48
CA PHE A 152 -4.57 6.52 -21.73
C PHE A 152 -4.00 5.10 -21.62
N LEU A 153 -2.93 4.89 -20.85
CA LEU A 153 -2.38 3.55 -20.63
C LEU A 153 -3.39 2.62 -19.93
N ARG A 154 -4.31 3.17 -19.15
CA ARG A 154 -5.37 2.39 -18.49
C ARG A 154 -6.49 1.97 -19.45
N LEU A 155 -6.71 2.70 -20.53
CA LEU A 155 -7.68 2.31 -21.55
C LEU A 155 -7.25 1.01 -22.25
N THR A 156 -5.95 0.76 -22.33
CA THR A 156 -5.40 -0.47 -22.92
C THR A 156 -5.46 -1.68 -21.97
N ASP A 157 -5.78 -1.50 -20.69
CA ASP A 157 -5.72 -2.57 -19.69
C ASP A 157 -6.63 -3.75 -20.01
N SER A 158 -7.85 -3.49 -20.46
CA SER A 158 -8.80 -4.55 -20.84
C SER A 158 -8.33 -5.34 -22.05
N TRP A 159 -7.72 -4.67 -23.03
CA TRP A 159 -7.13 -5.28 -24.21
C TRP A 159 -5.89 -6.09 -23.85
N ARG A 160 -5.00 -5.54 -23.02
CA ARG A 160 -3.78 -6.23 -22.59
C ARG A 160 -4.08 -7.53 -21.84
N LYS A 161 -5.05 -7.54 -20.95
CA LYS A 161 -5.46 -8.77 -20.25
C LYS A 161 -5.96 -9.85 -21.21
N LYS A 162 -6.54 -9.48 -22.35
CA LYS A 162 -7.07 -10.41 -23.35
C LYS A 162 -6.06 -10.79 -24.42
N LEU A 163 -5.24 -9.85 -24.89
CA LEU A 163 -4.47 -9.98 -26.13
C LEU A 163 -2.93 -9.93 -25.94
N ASP A 164 -2.42 -9.44 -24.81
CA ASP A 164 -0.98 -9.42 -24.54
C ASP A 164 -0.49 -10.84 -24.22
N LEU A 165 0.00 -11.54 -25.24
CA LEU A 165 0.44 -12.93 -25.14
C LEU A 165 1.58 -13.09 -24.13
N ILE A 166 2.53 -12.15 -24.07
CA ILE A 166 3.67 -12.23 -23.13
C ILE A 166 3.15 -12.12 -21.69
N LEU A 167 2.26 -11.18 -21.44
CA LEU A 167 1.66 -11.00 -20.12
C LEU A 167 0.86 -12.25 -19.71
N ARG A 168 0.01 -12.75 -20.60
CA ARG A 168 -0.83 -13.94 -20.37
C ARG A 168 0.01 -15.18 -20.12
N THR A 169 1.01 -15.42 -20.97
CA THR A 169 1.92 -16.57 -20.80
C THR A 169 2.70 -16.48 -19.49
N SER A 170 3.13 -15.26 -19.11
CA SER A 170 3.80 -15.05 -17.81
C SER A 170 2.90 -15.43 -16.63
N TYR A 171 1.62 -15.03 -16.63
CA TYR A 171 0.68 -15.40 -15.57
C TYR A 171 0.29 -16.88 -15.62
N GLN A 172 0.16 -17.48 -16.79
CA GLN A 172 -0.14 -18.90 -16.96
C GLN A 172 0.93 -19.80 -16.34
N HIS A 173 2.20 -19.35 -16.38
CA HIS A 173 3.34 -20.06 -15.82
C HIS A 173 3.78 -19.49 -14.45
N THR A 174 2.92 -18.75 -13.79
CA THR A 174 3.07 -18.33 -12.39
C THR A 174 2.27 -19.30 -11.53
N ASP A 175 2.94 -19.97 -10.60
CA ASP A 175 2.30 -21.01 -9.79
C ASP A 175 1.46 -20.42 -8.65
N CYS A 176 1.88 -19.27 -8.11
CA CYS A 176 1.13 -18.52 -7.12
C CYS A 176 1.29 -17.01 -7.30
N VAL A 177 0.19 -16.28 -7.33
CA VAL A 177 0.17 -14.82 -7.31
C VAL A 177 -0.25 -14.35 -5.92
N LEU A 178 0.56 -13.50 -5.30
CA LEU A 178 0.21 -12.80 -4.06
C LEU A 178 -0.47 -11.49 -4.44
N ALA A 179 -1.77 -11.38 -4.20
CA ALA A 179 -2.55 -10.16 -4.47
C ALA A 179 -2.51 -9.25 -3.24
N ALA A 180 -2.16 -7.98 -3.42
CA ALA A 180 -2.04 -7.03 -2.31
C ALA A 180 -3.36 -6.70 -1.60
N ALA A 181 -4.50 -6.98 -2.22
CA ALA A 181 -5.83 -6.82 -1.65
C ALA A 181 -6.86 -7.60 -2.47
N PRO A 182 -8.07 -7.88 -1.93
CA PRO A 182 -9.12 -8.64 -2.63
C PRO A 182 -9.50 -8.08 -4.01
N TYR A 183 -9.60 -6.77 -4.17
CA TYR A 183 -9.92 -6.16 -5.47
C TYR A 183 -8.93 -6.53 -6.60
N VAL A 184 -7.69 -6.90 -6.23
CA VAL A 184 -6.68 -7.35 -7.20
C VAL A 184 -7.04 -8.72 -7.75
N VAL A 185 -7.67 -9.59 -6.97
CA VAL A 185 -8.16 -10.90 -7.43
C VAL A 185 -9.15 -10.69 -8.58
N ASP A 186 -10.15 -9.82 -8.39
CA ASP A 186 -11.15 -9.49 -9.42
C ASP A 186 -10.48 -8.83 -10.65
N LEU A 187 -9.52 -7.95 -10.39
CA LEU A 187 -8.75 -7.30 -11.46
C LEU A 187 -8.01 -8.32 -12.33
N LEU A 188 -7.50 -9.38 -11.75
CA LEU A 188 -6.70 -10.41 -12.42
C LEU A 188 -7.53 -11.54 -13.04
N THR A 189 -8.81 -11.66 -12.72
CA THR A 189 -9.71 -12.74 -13.21
C THR A 189 -9.61 -13.03 -14.72
N PRO A 190 -9.44 -12.04 -15.63
CA PRO A 190 -9.28 -12.32 -17.05
C PRO A 190 -7.93 -12.95 -17.45
N LEU A 191 -6.97 -13.09 -16.54
CA LEU A 191 -5.67 -13.70 -16.78
C LEU A 191 -5.68 -15.18 -16.40
N PRO A 192 -4.91 -16.04 -17.08
CA PRO A 192 -4.88 -17.47 -16.81
C PRO A 192 -3.98 -17.77 -15.59
N ILE A 193 -4.46 -17.48 -14.40
CA ILE A 193 -3.73 -17.66 -13.14
C ILE A 193 -4.17 -18.97 -12.50
N ARG A 194 -3.21 -19.75 -12.00
CA ARG A 194 -3.45 -21.04 -11.34
C ARG A 194 -3.93 -20.90 -9.90
N ARG A 195 -3.27 -20.00 -9.16
CA ARG A 195 -3.52 -19.76 -7.74
C ARG A 195 -3.32 -18.29 -7.38
N VAL A 196 -4.22 -17.73 -6.59
CA VAL A 196 -4.10 -16.37 -6.03
C VAL A 196 -4.29 -16.46 -4.52
N GLU A 197 -3.36 -15.86 -3.78
CA GLU A 197 -3.43 -15.67 -2.34
C GLU A 197 -3.42 -14.17 -2.03
N ILE A 198 -4.06 -13.77 -0.94
CA ILE A 198 -4.07 -12.35 -0.55
C ILE A 198 -2.94 -12.10 0.45
N GLU A 199 -1.99 -11.25 0.05
CA GLU A 199 -0.89 -10.87 0.90
C GLU A 199 -0.51 -9.41 0.64
N ILE A 200 -0.82 -8.54 1.59
CA ILE A 200 -0.56 -7.10 1.43
C ILE A 200 0.94 -6.81 1.32
N GLU A 201 1.29 -5.71 0.69
CA GLU A 201 2.71 -5.34 0.48
C GLU A 201 3.41 -4.91 1.78
N HIS A 202 2.69 -4.29 2.71
CA HIS A 202 3.23 -3.84 3.99
C HIS A 202 3.22 -4.95 5.05
N GLY A 203 4.18 -4.88 5.97
CA GLY A 203 4.23 -5.71 7.18
C GLY A 203 4.64 -4.88 8.38
N LEU A 204 4.18 -5.28 9.55
CA LEU A 204 4.49 -4.64 10.82
C LEU A 204 5.64 -5.36 11.52
N GLU A 205 6.59 -4.59 12.07
CA GLU A 205 7.60 -5.14 12.95
C GLU A 205 6.94 -5.73 14.21
N THR A 206 7.51 -6.79 14.73
CA THR A 206 7.02 -7.39 15.99
C THR A 206 7.20 -6.38 17.12
N LEU A 207 6.19 -6.23 17.97
CA LEU A 207 6.32 -5.41 19.18
C LEU A 207 7.52 -5.91 20.00
N SER A 208 8.52 -5.08 20.18
CA SER A 208 9.43 -5.22 21.33
C SER A 208 8.58 -5.02 22.57
N LYS A 209 8.65 -5.96 23.53
CA LYS A 209 7.74 -6.13 24.68
C LYS A 209 7.51 -4.89 25.58
N CYS A 210 8.09 -3.74 25.27
CA CYS A 210 8.08 -2.53 26.10
C CYS A 210 7.35 -1.32 25.53
N GLN A 211 6.74 -1.38 24.37
CA GLN A 211 6.44 -0.11 23.71
C GLN A 211 4.98 0.18 23.38
N HIS A 212 3.97 -0.37 23.79
CA HIS A 212 2.65 0.24 23.50
C HIS A 212 1.52 -0.46 24.29
N GLN A 213 1.33 -0.07 25.53
CA GLN A 213 -0.05 -0.01 26.01
C GLN A 213 -0.71 1.15 25.25
N PRO A 214 -1.84 0.94 24.54
CA PRO A 214 -2.63 2.05 24.05
C PRO A 214 -2.82 3.00 25.23
N GLN A 215 -2.31 4.21 25.12
CA GLN A 215 -2.59 5.21 26.14
C GLN A 215 -4.09 5.43 26.09
N LEU A 216 -4.80 4.81 27.02
CA LEU A 216 -6.22 5.04 27.27
C LEU A 216 -6.35 6.51 27.66
N HIS A 217 -6.58 7.26 26.67
CA HIS A 217 -6.63 8.70 26.50
C HIS A 217 -6.91 9.47 27.76
N VAL A 218 -5.97 10.33 28.11
CA VAL A 218 -6.19 11.46 29.00
C VAL A 218 -7.47 12.16 28.57
N ASN A 219 -8.31 12.57 29.51
CA ASN A 219 -9.52 13.35 29.21
C ASN A 219 -9.11 14.66 28.57
N HIS A 220 -9.12 14.72 27.25
CA HIS A 220 -8.95 15.95 26.49
C HIS A 220 -10.31 16.65 26.39
N GLU A 221 -10.28 17.98 26.36
CA GLU A 221 -11.46 18.83 26.16
C GLU A 221 -12.16 18.52 24.82
N LYS A 222 -11.37 18.13 23.79
CA LYS A 222 -11.87 17.76 22.45
C LYS A 222 -11.37 16.39 22.02
N ILE A 223 -12.21 15.66 21.28
CA ILE A 223 -11.83 14.42 20.61
C ILE A 223 -10.96 14.76 19.39
N ARG A 224 -9.76 14.18 19.34
CA ARG A 224 -8.75 14.47 18.33
C ARG A 224 -8.85 13.48 17.16
N LEU A 225 -9.17 14.03 16.00
CA LEU A 225 -9.18 13.32 14.72
C LEU A 225 -7.83 13.55 14.02
N LEU A 226 -7.30 12.53 13.38
CA LEU A 226 -6.05 12.62 12.62
C LEU A 226 -6.23 12.06 11.20
N PHE A 227 -5.76 12.81 10.23
CA PHE A 227 -5.50 12.36 8.87
C PHE A 227 -3.99 12.40 8.60
N VAL A 228 -3.44 11.33 8.03
CA VAL A 228 -2.04 11.28 7.57
C VAL A 228 -1.98 10.77 6.14
N GLY A 229 -1.31 11.50 5.25
CA GLY A 229 -1.09 11.03 3.88
C GLY A 229 -0.92 12.16 2.87
N ARG A 230 -0.66 11.80 1.61
CA ARG A 230 -0.58 12.77 0.52
C ARG A 230 -1.90 13.50 0.34
N ILE A 231 -1.87 14.81 0.25
CA ILE A 231 -3.08 15.62 0.07
C ILE A 231 -3.38 15.73 -1.42
N ILE A 232 -4.01 14.68 -1.95
CA ILE A 232 -4.54 14.61 -3.31
C ILE A 232 -6.02 14.26 -3.25
N ARG A 233 -6.79 14.64 -4.26
CA ARG A 233 -8.27 14.53 -4.21
C ARG A 233 -8.76 13.13 -3.81
N THR A 234 -8.12 12.08 -4.30
CA THR A 234 -8.53 10.70 -4.04
C THR A 234 -8.31 10.22 -2.61
N LYS A 235 -7.54 10.95 -1.80
CA LYS A 235 -7.29 10.62 -0.38
C LYS A 235 -8.41 11.11 0.56
N GLY A 236 -9.39 11.86 0.05
CA GLY A 236 -10.62 12.17 0.78
C GLY A 236 -10.51 13.27 1.82
N VAL A 237 -9.45 14.12 1.80
CA VAL A 237 -9.31 15.23 2.76
C VAL A 237 -10.47 16.19 2.68
N ARG A 238 -10.92 16.55 1.45
CA ARG A 238 -12.11 17.42 1.29
C ARG A 238 -13.36 16.77 1.87
N ASP A 239 -13.48 15.43 1.80
CA ASP A 239 -14.64 14.70 2.31
C ASP A 239 -14.61 14.64 3.84
N ALA A 240 -13.41 14.51 4.45
CA ALA A 240 -13.23 14.66 5.91
C ALA A 240 -13.62 16.05 6.39
N ILE A 241 -13.18 17.12 5.70
CA ILE A 241 -13.52 18.50 6.03
C ILE A 241 -15.03 18.74 5.89
N ARG A 242 -15.65 18.35 4.77
CA ARG A 242 -17.10 18.46 4.57
C ARG A 242 -17.89 17.71 5.64
N ALA A 243 -17.42 16.54 6.08
CA ALA A 243 -18.11 15.77 7.11
C ALA A 243 -18.29 16.57 8.41
N LEU A 244 -17.32 17.39 8.79
CA LEU A 244 -17.42 18.21 10.01
C LEU A 244 -18.63 19.15 10.00
N THR A 245 -19.07 19.65 8.82
CA THR A 245 -20.24 20.53 8.73
C THR A 245 -21.56 19.80 8.99
N PHE A 246 -21.60 18.49 8.79
CA PHE A 246 -22.79 17.66 9.02
C PHE A 246 -22.81 17.04 10.42
N MET A 247 -21.71 17.14 11.19
CA MET A 247 -21.64 16.61 12.55
C MET A 247 -22.47 17.45 13.54
N LYS A 248 -23.21 16.77 14.40
CA LYS A 248 -23.91 17.35 15.54
C LYS A 248 -22.95 17.73 16.67
N THR A 249 -21.83 17.02 16.76
CA THR A 249 -20.81 17.15 17.82
C THR A 249 -19.57 17.89 17.35
N ARG A 250 -19.62 18.66 16.27
CA ARG A 250 -18.46 19.29 15.63
C ARG A 250 -17.62 20.17 16.57
N GLU A 251 -18.23 20.81 17.54
CA GLU A 251 -17.53 21.65 18.52
C GLU A 251 -16.69 20.85 19.53
N LYS A 252 -16.96 19.54 19.62
CA LYS A 252 -16.25 18.60 20.50
C LYS A 252 -15.07 17.93 19.81
N VAL A 253 -14.74 18.29 18.56
CA VAL A 253 -13.64 17.64 17.82
C VAL A 253 -12.59 18.66 17.40
N ALA A 254 -11.39 18.14 17.14
CA ALA A 254 -10.31 18.84 16.44
C ALA A 254 -9.70 17.89 15.41
N LEU A 255 -9.58 18.34 14.16
CA LEU A 255 -8.99 17.56 13.05
C LEU A 255 -7.59 18.08 12.73
N THR A 256 -6.59 17.23 12.90
CA THR A 256 -5.22 17.48 12.44
C THR A 256 -4.99 16.74 11.11
N ILE A 257 -4.46 17.47 10.13
CA ILE A 257 -4.13 16.95 8.80
C ILE A 257 -2.61 17.05 8.60
N ILE A 258 -1.96 15.90 8.45
CA ILE A 258 -0.52 15.77 8.20
C ILE A 258 -0.29 15.26 6.77
N GLY A 259 0.56 15.96 6.06
CA GLY A 259 0.95 15.66 4.68
C GLY A 259 0.89 16.88 3.79
N ASP A 260 1.27 16.66 2.51
CA ASP A 260 1.25 17.70 1.49
C ASP A 260 0.81 17.13 0.14
N GLY A 261 0.45 17.99 -0.80
CA GLY A 261 0.06 17.59 -2.15
C GLY A 261 -0.75 18.63 -2.91
N GLU A 262 -1.04 18.29 -4.15
CA GLU A 262 -1.68 19.18 -5.13
C GLU A 262 -3.07 19.69 -4.73
N ASP A 263 -3.74 19.00 -3.81
CA ASP A 263 -5.09 19.35 -3.32
C ASP A 263 -5.08 20.24 -2.08
N MET A 264 -3.91 20.56 -1.51
CA MET A 264 -3.77 21.35 -0.31
C MET A 264 -4.42 22.76 -0.41
N PRO A 265 -4.21 23.53 -1.51
CA PRO A 265 -4.83 24.84 -1.65
C PRO A 265 -6.36 24.75 -1.60
N ALA A 266 -6.94 23.78 -2.30
CA ALA A 266 -8.39 23.59 -2.32
C ALA A 266 -8.95 23.12 -0.97
N CYS A 267 -8.18 22.32 -0.21
CA CYS A 267 -8.56 21.92 1.14
C CYS A 267 -8.56 23.13 2.11
N ARG A 268 -7.56 24.01 2.03
CA ARG A 268 -7.49 25.25 2.83
C ARG A 268 -8.64 26.21 2.49
N GLN A 269 -8.91 26.40 1.20
CA GLN A 269 -10.05 27.23 0.76
C GLN A 269 -11.37 26.67 1.31
N LEU A 270 -11.56 25.35 1.25
CA LEU A 270 -12.76 24.70 1.76
C LEU A 270 -12.93 24.90 3.28
N VAL A 271 -11.84 24.86 4.05
CA VAL A 271 -11.87 25.16 5.51
C VAL A 271 -12.33 26.61 5.75
N HIS A 272 -11.80 27.56 4.96
CA HIS A 272 -12.19 28.97 5.04
C HIS A 272 -13.66 29.17 4.68
N ASP A 273 -14.12 28.64 3.56
CA ASP A 273 -15.50 28.77 3.08
C ASP A 273 -16.54 28.18 4.05
N LEU A 274 -16.14 27.16 4.80
CA LEU A 274 -16.98 26.47 5.79
C LEU A 274 -16.80 26.98 7.23
N HIS A 275 -15.94 27.99 7.44
CA HIS A 275 -15.63 28.57 8.76
C HIS A 275 -15.15 27.53 9.79
N LEU A 276 -14.22 26.63 9.37
CA LEU A 276 -13.72 25.52 10.20
C LEU A 276 -12.29 25.75 10.72
N GLU A 277 -11.73 26.96 10.64
CA GLU A 277 -10.35 27.29 11.02
C GLU A 277 -10.02 26.95 12.48
N LYS A 278 -11.02 27.01 13.36
CA LYS A 278 -10.88 26.67 14.78
C LYS A 278 -10.89 25.17 15.06
N ILE A 279 -11.26 24.36 14.08
CA ILE A 279 -11.46 22.90 14.22
C ILE A 279 -10.40 22.14 13.40
N VAL A 280 -9.97 22.67 12.24
CA VAL A 280 -9.06 22.00 11.31
C VAL A 280 -7.68 22.65 11.33
N GLN A 281 -6.65 21.83 11.58
CA GLN A 281 -5.26 22.25 11.54
C GLN A 281 -4.49 21.48 10.46
N PHE A 282 -3.81 22.20 9.56
CA PHE A 282 -2.87 21.63 8.60
C PHE A 282 -1.45 21.76 9.12
N ARG A 283 -0.75 20.65 9.30
CA ARG A 283 0.66 20.64 9.74
C ARG A 283 1.67 20.55 8.58
N GLY A 284 1.19 20.32 7.36
CA GLY A 284 2.07 20.10 6.21
C GLY A 284 2.80 18.76 6.29
N TRP A 285 3.91 18.64 5.58
CA TRP A 285 4.80 17.50 5.68
C TRP A 285 5.49 17.50 7.05
N CYS A 286 5.52 16.35 7.69
CA CYS A 286 6.15 16.15 9.00
C CYS A 286 7.19 15.03 8.93
N ALA A 287 8.21 15.08 9.76
CA ALA A 287 9.15 13.99 9.95
C ALA A 287 8.43 12.77 10.58
N ARG A 288 9.03 11.58 10.41
CA ARG A 288 8.42 10.34 10.90
C ARG A 288 8.12 10.37 12.40
N GLU A 289 9.02 10.91 13.19
CA GLU A 289 8.88 11.04 14.64
C GLU A 289 7.68 11.91 15.03
N ASP A 290 7.45 13.02 14.32
CA ASP A 290 6.28 13.88 14.52
C ASP A 290 4.97 13.20 14.14
N VAL A 291 5.00 12.36 13.11
CA VAL A 291 3.84 11.56 12.69
C VAL A 291 3.52 10.49 13.75
N GLU A 292 4.53 9.80 14.27
CA GLU A 292 4.37 8.84 15.38
C GLU A 292 3.78 9.52 16.62
N ASN A 293 4.32 10.69 17.00
CA ASN A 293 3.77 11.49 18.10
C ASN A 293 2.32 11.94 17.84
N ALA A 294 1.95 12.21 16.60
CA ALA A 294 0.57 12.56 16.25
C ALA A 294 -0.38 11.36 16.41
N TYR A 295 0.04 10.16 16.02
CA TYR A 295 -0.76 8.95 16.28
C TYR A 295 -0.98 8.73 17.78
N PHE A 296 0.05 8.87 18.61
CA PHE A 296 -0.08 8.76 20.07
C PHE A 296 -1.06 9.77 20.67
N ASN A 297 -1.13 10.95 20.08
CA ASN A 297 -1.97 12.03 20.55
C ASN A 297 -3.33 12.11 19.82
N THR A 298 -3.87 10.99 19.34
CA THR A 298 -5.09 10.91 18.54
C THR A 298 -6.13 10.00 19.20
N ASP A 299 -7.42 10.28 19.00
CA ASP A 299 -8.53 9.48 19.49
C ASP A 299 -9.20 8.66 18.36
N ILE A 300 -9.19 9.17 17.13
CA ILE A 300 -9.79 8.54 15.96
C ILE A 300 -8.91 8.83 14.73
N PHE A 301 -8.56 7.81 13.98
CA PHE A 301 -7.91 7.96 12.70
C PHE A 301 -8.95 8.06 11.59
N LEU A 302 -8.98 9.19 10.87
CA LEU A 302 -9.95 9.47 9.81
C LEU A 302 -9.26 9.48 8.44
N PHE A 303 -9.46 8.42 7.66
CA PHE A 303 -8.81 8.26 6.36
C PHE A 303 -9.83 7.84 5.27
N PRO A 304 -10.70 8.76 4.82
CA PRO A 304 -11.79 8.47 3.88
C PRO A 304 -11.32 8.42 2.42
N SER A 305 -10.14 7.82 2.18
CA SER A 305 -9.57 7.68 0.85
C SER A 305 -10.41 6.75 -0.01
N PHE A 306 -11.08 7.28 -1.02
CA PHE A 306 -11.93 6.50 -1.93
C PHE A 306 -11.16 5.83 -3.08
N ARG A 307 -9.84 5.95 -3.12
CA ARG A 307 -8.96 5.20 -4.03
C ARG A 307 -7.61 4.92 -3.39
N GLU A 308 -7.61 3.97 -2.47
CA GLU A 308 -6.44 3.50 -1.75
C GLU A 308 -6.16 2.03 -2.09
N PRO A 309 -5.08 1.72 -2.81
CA PRO A 309 -4.75 0.33 -3.13
C PRO A 309 -4.46 -0.54 -1.92
N THR A 310 -3.70 -0.03 -0.96
CA THR A 310 -3.27 -0.76 0.24
C THR A 310 -3.50 0.04 1.52
N GLY A 311 -2.80 1.15 1.75
CA GLY A 311 -3.03 2.04 2.89
C GLY A 311 -2.17 1.77 4.11
N GLY A 312 -0.83 1.81 3.96
CA GLY A 312 0.11 1.59 5.07
C GLY A 312 -0.15 2.45 6.31
N VAL A 313 -0.61 3.71 6.13
CA VAL A 313 -0.96 4.63 7.23
C VAL A 313 -2.11 4.12 8.10
N ILE A 314 -2.99 3.24 7.56
CA ILE A 314 -4.05 2.60 8.34
C ILE A 314 -3.44 1.59 9.30
N LEU A 315 -2.47 0.79 8.82
CA LEU A 315 -1.76 -0.15 9.70
C LEU A 315 -0.99 0.60 10.80
N GLU A 316 -0.36 1.72 10.47
CA GLU A 316 0.31 2.58 11.47
C GLU A 316 -0.70 3.05 12.53
N ALA A 317 -1.86 3.57 12.14
CA ALA A 317 -2.91 3.96 13.08
C ALA A 317 -3.40 2.78 13.95
N MET A 318 -3.61 1.61 13.33
CA MET A 318 -4.04 0.39 14.04
C MET A 318 -3.01 -0.06 15.07
N THR A 319 -1.70 0.09 14.82
CA THR A 319 -0.65 -0.26 15.81
C THR A 319 -0.64 0.67 17.03
N HIS A 320 -1.24 1.85 16.91
CA HIS A 320 -1.46 2.78 18.03
C HIS A 320 -2.80 2.57 18.73
N GLY A 321 -3.54 1.50 18.38
CA GLY A 321 -4.83 1.20 18.97
C GLY A 321 -5.92 2.22 18.63
N LEU A 322 -5.83 2.87 17.44
CA LEU A 322 -6.80 3.85 17.01
C LEU A 322 -7.96 3.20 16.25
N PRO A 323 -9.21 3.52 16.58
CA PRO A 323 -10.34 3.19 15.73
C PRO A 323 -10.19 3.95 14.40
N CYS A 324 -10.20 3.20 13.29
CA CYS A 324 -10.01 3.75 11.95
C CYS A 324 -11.36 3.96 11.26
N VAL A 325 -11.65 5.18 10.80
CA VAL A 325 -12.79 5.49 9.95
C VAL A 325 -12.28 5.59 8.51
N VAL A 326 -12.63 4.61 7.67
CA VAL A 326 -12.06 4.45 6.33
C VAL A 326 -13.13 4.20 5.28
N CYS A 327 -12.77 4.37 4.01
CA CYS A 327 -13.64 4.00 2.90
C CYS A 327 -13.74 2.46 2.77
N ASP A 328 -14.97 1.95 2.61
CA ASP A 328 -15.24 0.54 2.30
C ASP A 328 -14.93 0.24 0.83
N TYR A 329 -13.66 0.41 0.45
CA TYR A 329 -13.21 0.20 -0.93
C TYR A 329 -11.69 0.03 -1.00
N GLY A 330 -11.23 -0.89 -1.85
CA GLY A 330 -9.81 -1.13 -2.09
C GLY A 330 -9.10 -1.84 -0.93
N GLY A 331 -7.90 -1.40 -0.58
CA GLY A 331 -7.12 -1.95 0.54
C GLY A 331 -7.72 -1.71 1.92
N PRO A 332 -8.26 -0.51 2.21
CA PRO A 332 -8.87 -0.22 3.51
C PRO A 332 -9.96 -1.22 3.92
N SER A 333 -10.82 -1.64 3.00
CA SER A 333 -11.89 -2.61 3.28
C SER A 333 -11.39 -4.03 3.61
N TYR A 334 -10.13 -4.32 3.33
CA TYR A 334 -9.50 -5.58 3.71
C TYR A 334 -8.80 -5.50 5.08
N MET A 335 -8.19 -4.36 5.38
CA MET A 335 -7.45 -4.19 6.64
C MET A 335 -8.36 -3.91 7.82
N VAL A 336 -9.40 -3.10 7.61
CA VAL A 336 -10.34 -2.69 8.64
C VAL A 336 -11.61 -3.53 8.54
N THR A 337 -12.08 -4.03 9.66
CA THR A 337 -13.37 -4.71 9.80
C THR A 337 -14.28 -3.94 10.77
N ASN A 338 -15.57 -4.21 10.78
CA ASN A 338 -16.51 -3.59 11.73
C ASN A 338 -16.20 -3.88 13.21
N LYS A 339 -15.27 -4.81 13.48
CA LYS A 339 -14.79 -5.10 14.84
C LYS A 339 -13.67 -4.17 15.29
N CYS A 340 -12.91 -3.59 14.35
CA CYS A 340 -11.71 -2.79 14.63
C CYS A 340 -11.74 -1.38 14.05
N GLY A 341 -12.85 -0.99 13.42
CA GLY A 341 -13.02 0.35 12.85
C GLY A 341 -14.39 0.52 12.21
N VAL A 342 -14.52 1.53 11.38
CA VAL A 342 -15.75 1.92 10.71
C VAL A 342 -15.52 1.98 9.20
N LEU A 343 -16.29 1.20 8.46
CA LEU A 343 -16.28 1.17 7.01
C LEU A 343 -17.40 2.05 6.44
N ILE A 344 -17.05 3.00 5.58
CA ILE A 344 -17.97 3.93 4.94
C ILE A 344 -18.05 3.62 3.45
N SER A 345 -19.16 3.10 2.97
CA SER A 345 -19.35 2.83 1.55
C SER A 345 -19.27 4.11 0.72
N PRO A 346 -18.47 4.14 -0.37
CA PRO A 346 -18.33 5.31 -1.21
C PRO A 346 -19.67 5.70 -1.84
N ASP A 347 -19.94 7.00 -1.90
CA ASP A 347 -21.15 7.60 -2.46
C ASP A 347 -20.81 8.94 -3.12
N ALA A 348 -21.81 9.63 -3.67
CA ALA A 348 -21.64 11.02 -4.11
C ALA A 348 -21.06 11.87 -2.95
N PRO A 349 -20.20 12.86 -3.23
CA PRO A 349 -19.37 13.53 -2.22
C PRO A 349 -20.13 14.02 -0.99
N GLU A 350 -21.27 14.65 -1.19
CA GLU A 350 -22.08 15.15 -0.07
C GLU A 350 -22.69 14.02 0.77
N LYS A 351 -23.23 12.97 0.12
CA LYS A 351 -23.75 11.80 0.82
C LYS A 351 -22.65 11.05 1.56
N TYR A 352 -21.47 10.95 0.95
CA TYR A 352 -20.31 10.33 1.56
C TYR A 352 -19.88 11.08 2.82
N ALA A 353 -19.78 12.42 2.75
CA ALA A 353 -19.48 13.26 3.90
C ALA A 353 -20.53 13.13 5.03
N LYS A 354 -21.84 13.07 4.69
CA LYS A 354 -22.91 12.84 5.67
C LYS A 354 -22.78 11.46 6.35
N LYS A 355 -22.43 10.41 5.61
CA LYS A 355 -22.19 9.08 6.19
C LYS A 355 -21.02 9.11 7.17
N ILE A 356 -19.90 9.77 6.81
CA ILE A 356 -18.76 9.96 7.69
C ILE A 356 -19.18 10.69 8.96
N ALA A 357 -19.92 11.80 8.86
CA ALA A 357 -20.38 12.59 9.98
C ALA A 357 -21.19 11.79 11.01
N VAL A 358 -22.16 11.00 10.54
CA VAL A 358 -23.00 10.15 11.41
C VAL A 358 -22.13 9.18 12.23
N ARG A 359 -21.15 8.56 11.58
CA ARG A 359 -20.27 7.59 12.27
C ARG A 359 -19.27 8.28 13.20
N LEU A 360 -18.80 9.48 12.85
CA LEU A 360 -17.97 10.28 13.75
C LEU A 360 -18.75 10.72 14.98
N ASP A 361 -20.01 11.20 14.84
CA ASP A 361 -20.88 11.55 15.96
C ASP A 361 -21.06 10.37 16.93
N GLU A 362 -21.28 9.16 16.42
CA GLU A 362 -21.35 7.93 17.22
C GLU A 362 -20.07 7.69 18.01
N LEU A 363 -18.93 7.78 17.33
CA LEU A 363 -17.63 7.58 17.97
C LEU A 363 -17.30 8.68 18.98
N VAL A 364 -17.65 9.94 18.73
CA VAL A 364 -17.43 11.06 19.64
C VAL A 364 -18.24 10.87 20.92
N CYS A 365 -19.50 10.45 20.81
CA CYS A 365 -20.38 10.27 21.97
C CYS A 365 -20.11 8.98 22.76
N ASN A 366 -19.45 7.98 22.15
CA ASN A 366 -19.27 6.68 22.78
C ASN A 366 -17.80 6.34 23.04
N LYS A 367 -17.27 6.73 24.19
CA LYS A 367 -15.89 6.44 24.62
C LYS A 367 -15.59 4.94 24.63
N GLN A 368 -16.52 4.11 25.14
CA GLN A 368 -16.30 2.67 25.24
C GLN A 368 -16.19 2.01 23.86
N LEU A 369 -16.99 2.46 22.89
CA LEU A 369 -16.91 2.01 21.52
C LEU A 369 -15.53 2.32 20.92
N ARG A 370 -15.01 3.55 21.10
CA ARG A 370 -13.66 3.91 20.63
C ARG A 370 -12.59 2.99 21.22
N ILE A 371 -12.65 2.75 22.53
CA ILE A 371 -11.70 1.87 23.24
C ILE A 371 -11.76 0.44 22.69
N ASN A 372 -12.95 -0.10 22.50
CA ASN A 372 -13.14 -1.47 22.02
C ASN A 372 -12.64 -1.63 20.58
N LEU A 373 -13.00 -0.71 19.70
CA LEU A 373 -12.53 -0.71 18.30
C LEU A 373 -11.01 -0.55 18.22
N GLY A 374 -10.42 0.34 19.01
CA GLY A 374 -8.98 0.55 19.05
C GLY A 374 -8.21 -0.67 19.55
N LYS A 375 -8.66 -1.33 20.61
CA LYS A 375 -8.08 -2.59 21.08
C LYS A 375 -8.12 -3.69 20.02
N ASN A 376 -9.26 -3.81 19.35
CA ASN A 376 -9.41 -4.79 18.28
C ASN A 376 -8.56 -4.42 17.04
N ALA A 377 -8.37 -3.13 16.76
CA ALA A 377 -7.48 -2.68 15.69
C ALA A 377 -6.04 -3.11 15.93
N LEU A 378 -5.55 -2.96 17.16
CA LEU A 378 -4.22 -3.41 17.55
C LEU A 378 -4.07 -4.94 17.38
N ILE A 379 -5.05 -5.71 17.88
CA ILE A 379 -5.05 -7.18 17.74
C ILE A 379 -5.06 -7.57 16.27
N GLN A 380 -5.97 -7.00 15.47
CA GLN A 380 -6.09 -7.25 14.02
C GLN A 380 -4.77 -6.94 13.29
N ALA A 381 -4.13 -5.82 13.62
CA ALA A 381 -2.89 -5.40 13.00
C ALA A 381 -1.77 -6.44 13.20
N TYR A 382 -1.52 -6.85 14.42
CA TYR A 382 -0.42 -7.78 14.70
C TYR A 382 -0.73 -9.23 14.35
N SER A 383 -1.97 -9.71 14.54
CA SER A 383 -2.36 -11.07 14.21
C SER A 383 -2.39 -11.36 12.71
N ASN A 384 -2.61 -10.35 11.86
CA ASN A 384 -2.76 -10.58 10.44
C ASN A 384 -1.66 -9.94 9.59
N PHE A 385 -1.04 -8.85 10.06
CA PHE A 385 -0.16 -8.03 9.23
C PHE A 385 1.27 -7.89 9.78
N SER A 386 1.62 -8.55 10.91
CA SER A 386 3.00 -8.62 11.34
C SER A 386 3.86 -9.40 10.35
N TRP A 387 5.14 -9.03 10.23
CA TRP A 387 6.07 -9.76 9.36
C TRP A 387 6.17 -11.23 9.73
N ASN A 388 6.10 -11.56 11.02
CA ASN A 388 6.16 -12.96 11.45
C ASN A 388 4.99 -13.78 10.89
N GLU A 389 3.76 -13.31 11.08
CA GLU A 389 2.56 -14.00 10.58
C GLU A 389 2.51 -14.03 9.06
N LYS A 390 2.91 -12.94 8.42
CA LYS A 390 3.04 -12.87 6.97
C LYS A 390 4.03 -13.93 6.45
N MET A 391 5.22 -13.99 7.03
CA MET A 391 6.22 -14.96 6.58
C MET A 391 5.79 -16.41 6.88
N ASN A 392 5.05 -16.68 7.95
CA ASN A 392 4.45 -17.99 8.20
C ASN A 392 3.52 -18.41 7.05
N ARG A 393 2.66 -17.50 6.57
CA ARG A 393 1.79 -17.78 5.42
C ARG A 393 2.59 -17.97 4.13
N VAL A 394 3.54 -17.09 3.87
CA VAL A 394 4.40 -17.16 2.68
C VAL A 394 5.21 -18.46 2.64
N ASP A 395 5.75 -18.89 3.77
CA ASP A 395 6.45 -20.18 3.89
C ASP A 395 5.53 -21.36 3.57
N ASN A 396 4.27 -21.31 4.00
CA ASN A 396 3.28 -22.34 3.67
C ASN A 396 2.97 -22.32 2.17
N TYR A 397 2.88 -21.15 1.54
CA TYR A 397 2.72 -21.08 0.08
C TYR A 397 3.94 -21.70 -0.63
N TYR A 398 5.15 -21.34 -0.25
CA TYR A 398 6.36 -21.92 -0.84
C TYR A 398 6.40 -23.44 -0.71
N ARG A 399 6.19 -23.98 0.50
CA ARG A 399 6.20 -25.44 0.74
C ARG A 399 5.15 -26.16 -0.08
N SER A 400 3.99 -25.56 -0.31
CA SER A 400 2.92 -26.16 -1.09
C SER A 400 3.23 -26.25 -2.60
N LEU A 401 4.24 -25.53 -3.08
CA LEU A 401 4.68 -25.52 -4.47
C LEU A 401 5.86 -26.46 -4.75
N ILE A 402 6.58 -26.85 -3.71
CA ILE A 402 7.69 -27.81 -3.79
C ILE A 402 7.11 -29.20 -3.60
N LYS A 403 7.20 -30.03 -4.64
CA LYS A 403 6.78 -31.43 -4.63
C LYS A 403 7.91 -32.35 -4.19
#